data_743990191c2b193032327eb9cb9739a6
#
_entry.id   743990191c2b193032327eb9cb9739a6
#
_cell.length_a   1.000
_cell.length_b   1.000
_cell.length_c   1.000
_cell.angle_alpha   90.00
_cell.angle_beta   90.00
_cell.angle_gamma   90.00
#
_symmetry.space_group_name_H-M   'P 1'
#
loop_
_entity.id
_entity.type
_entity.pdbx_description
1 polymer ?
#
loop_
_entity_poly.entity_id
_entity_poly.type
_entity_poly.pdbx_seq_one_letter_code
_entity_poly.pdbx_strand_id
1 'polypeptide(L)'
;MQKCNEYVDKRIADYKNEIQLIKESIASNDQGNSEDDDSGNGKLFNDLEKNMEHLNDATKTKEHLKLIKTNIDSTDAILGSIVKTDIMNFYISTSIGKIEIDDETYFAISLNSPIGQLLKNKCEKDVFEFNQKKYRITEVI
;
A
#
# COMPACT_ATOMS: atom_id res chain seq x y z
N MET A 1 -8.44 8.40 -4.14
CA MET A 1 -7.33 9.12 -3.45
C MET A 1 -7.52 9.18 -1.93
N GLN A 2 -8.63 9.74 -1.42
CA GLN A 2 -8.88 9.88 0.03
C GLN A 2 -8.75 8.55 0.78
N LYS A 3 -9.39 7.48 0.33
CA LYS A 3 -9.31 6.15 0.95
C LYS A 3 -7.89 5.57 0.98
N CYS A 4 -7.12 5.82 -0.05
CA CYS A 4 -5.70 5.42 -0.05
C CYS A 4 -4.91 6.15 1.03
N ASN A 5 -5.13 7.45 1.19
CA ASN A 5 -4.49 8.24 2.24
C ASN A 5 -4.91 7.75 3.63
N GLU A 6 -6.22 7.53 3.87
CA GLU A 6 -6.73 7.00 5.14
C GLU A 6 -6.08 5.65 5.49
N TYR A 7 -5.96 4.75 4.50
CA TYR A 7 -5.35 3.44 4.68
C TYR A 7 -3.86 3.55 5.05
N VAL A 8 -3.12 4.39 4.34
CA VAL A 8 -1.69 4.61 4.60
C VAL A 8 -1.48 5.31 5.94
N ASP A 9 -2.30 6.30 6.28
CA ASP A 9 -2.22 7.01 7.57
C ASP A 9 -2.49 6.07 8.74
N LYS A 10 -3.46 5.16 8.60
CA LYS A 10 -3.70 4.12 9.60
C LYS A 10 -2.48 3.23 9.79
N ARG A 11 -1.87 2.75 8.70
CA ARG A 11 -0.65 1.92 8.78
C ARG A 11 0.51 2.66 9.44
N ILE A 12 0.70 3.93 9.13
CA ILE A 12 1.72 4.77 9.79
C ILE A 12 1.46 4.87 11.28
N ALA A 13 0.22 5.11 11.69
CA ALA A 13 -0.16 5.15 13.11
C ALA A 13 0.07 3.81 13.81
N ASP A 14 -0.34 2.71 13.18
CA ASP A 14 -0.17 1.36 13.74
C ASP A 14 1.33 1.02 13.94
N TYR A 15 2.19 1.32 12.96
CA TYR A 15 3.63 1.09 13.09
C TYR A 15 4.27 1.98 14.17
N LYS A 16 3.86 3.24 14.29
CA LYS A 16 4.34 4.14 15.35
C LYS A 16 3.96 3.63 16.74
N ASN A 17 2.74 3.15 16.91
CA ASN A 17 2.27 2.58 18.15
C ASN A 17 3.05 1.31 18.52
N GLU A 18 3.26 0.41 17.55
CA GLU A 18 4.02 -0.82 17.75
C GLU A 18 5.49 -0.52 18.12
N ILE A 19 6.13 0.42 17.44
CA ILE A 19 7.48 0.90 17.77
C ILE A 19 7.54 1.42 19.19
N GLN A 20 6.56 2.20 19.64
CA GLN A 20 6.51 2.74 20.98
C GLN A 20 6.39 1.63 22.03
N LEU A 21 5.50 0.66 21.82
CA LEU A 21 5.31 -0.49 22.72
C LEU A 21 6.59 -1.35 22.80
N ILE A 22 7.28 -1.57 21.69
CA ILE A 22 8.54 -2.32 21.68
C ILE A 22 9.62 -1.56 22.46
N LYS A 23 9.75 -0.25 22.29
CA LYS A 23 10.70 0.59 23.03
C LYS A 23 10.43 0.55 24.54
N GLU A 24 9.18 0.61 24.94
CA GLU A 24 8.78 0.49 26.36
C GLU A 24 9.11 -0.88 26.94
N SER A 25 8.92 -1.95 26.15
CA SER A 25 9.29 -3.32 26.55
C SER A 25 10.80 -3.48 26.73
N ILE A 26 11.61 -2.91 25.84
CA ILE A 26 13.07 -2.90 25.95
C ILE A 26 13.51 -2.15 27.21
N ALA A 27 12.97 -0.96 27.47
CA ALA A 27 13.29 -0.16 28.64
C ALA A 27 12.90 -0.87 29.94
N SER A 28 11.77 -1.59 29.97
CA SER A 28 11.34 -2.37 31.13
C SER A 28 12.28 -3.56 31.41
N ASN A 29 12.79 -4.20 30.38
CA ASN A 29 13.74 -5.33 30.52
C ASN A 29 15.12 -4.87 31.01
N ASP A 30 15.57 -3.69 30.61
CA ASP A 30 16.85 -3.10 31.06
C ASP A 30 16.88 -2.72 32.55
N GLN A 31 15.71 -2.53 33.17
CA GLN A 31 15.59 -2.26 34.59
C GLN A 31 15.59 -3.50 35.48
N GLY A 32 15.45 -4.69 34.92
CA GLY A 32 15.57 -5.97 35.59
C GLY A 32 17.00 -6.47 35.59
N ASN A 33 17.71 -6.40 36.74
CA ASN A 33 19.07 -6.92 36.92
C ASN A 33 19.16 -8.46 36.81
N SER A 34 18.86 -9.04 35.67
CA SER A 34 19.17 -10.43 35.39
C SER A 34 20.20 -10.52 34.28
N GLU A 35 21.42 -10.87 34.65
CA GLU A 35 22.57 -11.08 33.76
C GLU A 35 22.35 -12.25 32.75
N ASP A 36 21.19 -12.93 32.79
CA ASP A 36 20.95 -14.18 32.05
C ASP A 36 19.97 -14.07 30.88
N ASP A 37 19.46 -12.89 30.49
CA ASP A 37 18.39 -12.78 29.49
C ASP A 37 18.74 -11.88 28.28
N ASP A 38 19.87 -12.16 27.63
CA ASP A 38 20.28 -11.54 26.35
C ASP A 38 19.35 -11.93 25.19
N SER A 39 18.59 -13.05 25.28
CA SER A 39 17.78 -13.57 24.19
C SER A 39 16.45 -12.82 23.99
N GLY A 40 15.87 -12.23 25.03
CA GLY A 40 14.61 -11.50 24.97
C GLY A 40 14.73 -10.16 24.26
N ASN A 41 15.79 -9.41 24.52
CA ASN A 41 16.04 -8.10 23.88
C ASN A 41 16.46 -8.23 22.40
N GLY A 42 17.17 -9.29 22.01
CA GLY A 42 17.55 -9.53 20.62
C GLY A 42 16.36 -9.61 19.69
N LYS A 43 15.31 -10.34 20.08
CA LYS A 43 14.03 -10.40 19.34
C LYS A 43 13.35 -9.04 19.29
N LEU A 44 13.28 -8.31 20.38
CA LEU A 44 12.66 -6.99 20.45
C LEU A 44 13.39 -5.98 19.55
N PHE A 45 14.72 -6.00 19.50
CA PHE A 45 15.47 -5.14 18.59
C PHE A 45 15.23 -5.48 17.13
N ASN A 46 15.14 -6.75 16.77
CA ASN A 46 14.79 -7.17 15.42
C ASN A 46 13.37 -6.74 15.01
N ASP A 47 12.41 -6.88 15.92
CA ASP A 47 11.03 -6.44 15.70
C ASP A 47 10.95 -4.90 15.58
N LEU A 48 11.75 -4.17 16.35
CA LEU A 48 11.86 -2.72 16.27
C LEU A 48 12.38 -2.28 14.90
N GLU A 49 13.49 -2.86 14.45
CA GLU A 49 14.10 -2.56 13.15
C GLU A 49 13.12 -2.81 12.01
N LYS A 50 12.46 -3.96 12.01
CA LYS A 50 11.45 -4.34 11.02
C LYS A 50 10.26 -3.37 10.98
N ASN A 51 9.75 -2.97 12.14
CA ASN A 51 8.66 -1.99 12.21
C ASN A 51 9.10 -0.59 11.75
N MET A 52 10.35 -0.21 12.01
CA MET A 52 10.91 1.05 11.49
C MET A 52 11.06 1.04 9.96
N GLU A 53 11.46 -0.08 9.36
CA GLU A 53 11.48 -0.24 7.90
C GLU A 53 10.07 -0.13 7.31
N HIS A 54 9.09 -0.82 7.89
CA HIS A 54 7.70 -0.73 7.45
C HIS A 54 7.12 0.68 7.58
N LEU A 55 7.46 1.40 8.65
CA LEU A 55 7.07 2.80 8.82
C LEU A 55 7.68 3.69 7.74
N ASN A 56 8.96 3.49 7.43
CA ASN A 56 9.64 4.22 6.36
C ASN A 56 8.99 3.98 4.99
N ASP A 57 8.66 2.72 4.68
CA ASP A 57 8.00 2.37 3.42
C ASP A 57 6.57 2.93 3.32
N ALA A 58 5.82 2.90 4.42
CA ALA A 58 4.49 3.51 4.48
C ALA A 58 4.57 5.04 4.30
N THR A 59 5.59 5.68 4.88
CA THR A 59 5.83 7.12 4.73
C THR A 59 6.16 7.47 3.27
N LYS A 60 7.04 6.70 2.62
CA LYS A 60 7.34 6.87 1.20
C LYS A 60 6.09 6.69 0.33
N THR A 61 5.27 5.69 0.63
CA THR A 61 3.99 5.47 -0.06
C THR A 61 3.09 6.70 0.06
N LYS A 62 3.00 7.31 1.25
CA LYS A 62 2.24 8.54 1.47
C LYS A 62 2.78 9.71 0.63
N GLU A 63 4.09 9.87 0.57
CA GLU A 63 4.70 10.92 -0.27
C GLU A 63 4.40 10.69 -1.76
N HIS A 64 4.46 9.47 -2.25
CA HIS A 64 4.08 9.13 -3.62
C HIS A 64 2.60 9.45 -3.91
N LEU A 65 1.69 9.16 -2.97
CA LEU A 65 0.27 9.49 -3.14
C LEU A 65 0.04 11.00 -3.32
N LYS A 66 0.80 11.85 -2.64
CA LYS A 66 0.70 13.31 -2.78
C LYS A 66 1.09 13.82 -4.18
N LEU A 67 1.92 13.09 -4.89
CA LEU A 67 2.37 13.44 -6.24
C LEU A 67 1.35 13.07 -7.33
N ILE A 68 0.36 12.25 -7.01
CA ILE A 68 -0.62 11.78 -7.97
C ILE A 68 -1.68 12.87 -8.21
N LYS A 69 -1.77 13.32 -9.44
CA LYS A 69 -2.82 14.25 -9.88
C LYS A 69 -4.13 13.48 -10.08
N THR A 70 -5.21 13.96 -9.48
CA THR A 70 -6.54 13.32 -9.52
C THR A 70 -7.49 13.90 -10.56
N ASN A 71 -7.17 15.06 -11.12
CA ASN A 71 -7.99 15.75 -12.12
C ASN A 71 -7.29 15.67 -13.49
N ILE A 72 -7.20 14.48 -14.02
CA ILE A 72 -6.61 14.25 -15.35
C ILE A 72 -7.73 13.75 -16.26
N ASP A 73 -8.09 14.55 -17.26
CA ASP A 73 -8.91 14.10 -18.38
C ASP A 73 -8.04 13.26 -19.33
N SER A 74 -8.06 11.96 -19.16
CA SER A 74 -7.38 11.03 -20.04
C SER A 74 -8.29 9.86 -20.38
N THR A 75 -8.35 9.52 -21.65
CA THR A 75 -9.03 8.32 -22.13
C THR A 75 -8.19 7.06 -21.91
N ASP A 76 -6.91 7.24 -21.67
CA ASP A 76 -5.95 6.17 -21.48
C ASP A 76 -5.65 5.96 -20.00
N ALA A 77 -5.41 4.72 -19.63
CA ALA A 77 -5.02 4.35 -18.26
C ALA A 77 -3.60 4.86 -17.95
N ILE A 78 -3.54 5.88 -17.12
CA ILE A 78 -2.31 6.54 -16.65
C ILE A 78 -2.28 6.60 -15.12
N LEU A 79 -1.20 7.10 -14.54
CA LEU A 79 -1.11 7.31 -13.09
C LEU A 79 -2.23 8.25 -12.61
N GLY A 80 -3.01 7.82 -11.65
CA GLY A 80 -4.18 8.53 -11.13
C GLY A 80 -5.51 8.05 -11.70
N SER A 81 -5.50 7.22 -12.76
CA SER A 81 -6.72 6.69 -13.37
C SER A 81 -7.37 5.59 -12.55
N ILE A 82 -8.69 5.54 -12.59
CA ILE A 82 -9.48 4.39 -12.21
C ILE A 82 -9.81 3.60 -13.48
N VAL A 83 -9.50 2.32 -13.47
CA VAL A 83 -9.80 1.39 -14.57
C VAL A 83 -10.80 0.36 -14.08
N LYS A 84 -12.01 0.42 -14.59
CA LYS A 84 -13.04 -0.59 -14.33
C LYS A 84 -12.98 -1.68 -15.39
N THR A 85 -13.09 -2.92 -14.95
CA THR A 85 -13.16 -4.08 -15.85
C THR A 85 -14.37 -4.93 -15.52
N ASP A 86 -14.64 -5.91 -16.36
CA ASP A 86 -15.71 -6.90 -16.15
C ASP A 86 -15.49 -7.82 -14.95
N ILE A 87 -14.28 -7.89 -14.38
CA ILE A 87 -13.94 -8.77 -13.26
C ILE A 87 -13.63 -7.97 -11.99
N MET A 88 -12.79 -6.94 -12.06
CA MET A 88 -12.38 -6.14 -10.91
C MET A 88 -11.96 -4.73 -11.33
N ASN A 89 -11.94 -3.82 -10.36
CA ASN A 89 -11.59 -2.43 -10.58
C ASN A 89 -10.19 -2.14 -10.04
N PHE A 90 -9.45 -1.29 -10.76
CA PHE A 90 -8.10 -0.89 -10.42
C PHE A 90 -8.01 0.62 -10.23
N TYR A 91 -7.22 1.04 -9.27
CA TYR A 91 -6.78 2.42 -9.12
C TYR A 91 -5.27 2.48 -9.34
N ILE A 92 -4.85 3.14 -10.39
CA ILE A 92 -3.42 3.26 -10.73
C ILE A 92 -2.79 4.34 -9.86
N SER A 93 -2.10 3.92 -8.83
CA SER A 93 -1.50 4.81 -7.83
C SER A 93 -0.19 4.24 -7.28
N THR A 94 -0.22 3.74 -6.08
CA THR A 94 0.86 3.00 -5.43
C THR A 94 0.34 1.62 -5.01
N SER A 95 1.24 0.68 -4.74
CA SER A 95 0.89 -0.68 -4.32
C SER A 95 0.37 -0.72 -2.89
N ILE A 96 -0.90 -0.38 -2.71
CA ILE A 96 -1.59 -0.42 -1.41
C ILE A 96 -2.34 -1.74 -1.24
N GLY A 97 -2.89 -2.28 -2.33
CA GLY A 97 -3.72 -3.48 -2.33
C GLY A 97 -5.21 -3.15 -2.39
N LYS A 98 -6.00 -4.01 -1.76
CA LYS A 98 -7.46 -3.90 -1.77
C LYS A 98 -7.95 -2.70 -0.96
N ILE A 99 -8.80 -1.89 -1.55
CA ILE A 99 -9.55 -0.79 -0.91
C ILE A 99 -11.04 -0.90 -1.27
N GLU A 100 -11.90 -0.50 -0.36
CA GLU A 100 -13.35 -0.49 -0.55
C GLU A 100 -13.88 0.94 -0.51
N ILE A 101 -14.68 1.30 -1.50
CA ILE A 101 -15.31 2.62 -1.65
C ILE A 101 -16.73 2.40 -2.11
N ASP A 102 -17.72 2.86 -1.32
CA ASP A 102 -19.15 2.81 -1.66
C ASP A 102 -19.61 1.40 -2.10
N ASP A 103 -19.24 0.37 -1.33
CA ASP A 103 -19.51 -1.05 -1.58
C ASP A 103 -18.86 -1.63 -2.85
N GLU A 104 -18.03 -0.87 -3.54
CA GLU A 104 -17.18 -1.36 -4.63
C GLU A 104 -15.75 -1.63 -4.17
N THR A 105 -15.19 -2.73 -4.66
CA THR A 105 -13.79 -3.09 -4.39
C THR A 105 -12.88 -2.58 -5.51
N TYR A 106 -11.80 -1.91 -5.10
CA TYR A 106 -10.74 -1.45 -5.98
C TYR A 106 -9.40 -2.03 -5.52
N PHE A 107 -8.52 -2.29 -6.47
CA PHE A 107 -7.12 -2.63 -6.18
C PHE A 107 -6.23 -1.45 -6.54
N ALA A 108 -5.64 -0.83 -5.51
CA ALA A 108 -4.65 0.20 -5.70
C ALA A 108 -3.31 -0.43 -6.07
N ILE A 109 -2.87 -0.18 -7.29
CA ILE A 109 -1.70 -0.78 -7.91
C ILE A 109 -0.72 0.28 -8.40
N SER A 110 0.55 -0.06 -8.47
CA SER A 110 1.58 0.77 -9.09
C SER A 110 1.65 0.51 -10.60
N LEU A 111 1.95 1.54 -11.40
CA LEU A 111 2.28 1.37 -12.82
C LEU A 111 3.45 0.41 -13.07
N ASN A 112 4.35 0.29 -12.10
CA ASN A 112 5.51 -0.60 -12.19
C ASN A 112 5.19 -2.06 -11.82
N SER A 113 4.00 -2.33 -11.27
CA SER A 113 3.55 -3.70 -11.00
C SER A 113 3.26 -4.45 -12.30
N PRO A 114 3.32 -5.81 -12.33
CA PRO A 114 3.02 -6.58 -13.52
C PRO A 114 1.67 -6.23 -14.16
N ILE A 115 0.62 -6.08 -13.34
CA ILE A 115 -0.70 -5.69 -13.85
C ILE A 115 -0.75 -4.22 -14.28
N GLY A 116 -0.04 -3.33 -13.58
CA GLY A 116 0.08 -1.92 -13.94
C GLY A 116 0.74 -1.73 -15.31
N GLN A 117 1.74 -2.53 -15.63
CA GLN A 117 2.39 -2.54 -16.94
C GLN A 117 1.42 -2.96 -18.06
N LEU A 118 0.54 -3.92 -17.79
CA LEU A 118 -0.49 -4.36 -18.73
C LEU A 118 -1.59 -3.32 -18.95
N LEU A 119 -1.93 -2.56 -17.92
CA LEU A 119 -2.97 -1.51 -17.98
C LEU A 119 -2.48 -0.22 -18.60
N LYS A 120 -1.18 0.07 -18.54
CA LYS A 120 -0.59 1.32 -19.01
C LYS A 120 -0.99 1.63 -20.46
N ASN A 121 -1.52 2.83 -20.68
CA ASN A 121 -1.98 3.34 -21.99
C ASN A 121 -3.12 2.53 -22.63
N LYS A 122 -3.83 1.72 -21.88
CA LYS A 122 -5.04 1.06 -22.36
C LYS A 122 -6.25 1.93 -22.19
N CYS A 123 -7.24 1.75 -23.07
CA CYS A 123 -8.48 2.50 -23.10
C CYS A 123 -9.69 1.58 -22.90
N GLU A 124 -10.87 2.22 -22.82
CA GLU A 124 -12.15 1.51 -22.83
C GLU A 124 -12.25 0.55 -24.01
N LYS A 125 -12.80 -0.63 -23.78
CA LYS A 125 -12.94 -1.78 -24.71
C LYS A 125 -11.67 -2.59 -24.94
N ASP A 126 -10.50 -2.14 -24.51
CA ASP A 126 -9.29 -2.95 -24.58
C ASP A 126 -9.42 -4.21 -23.71
N VAL A 127 -8.71 -5.25 -24.12
CA VAL A 127 -8.64 -6.53 -23.43
C VAL A 127 -7.19 -6.81 -23.07
N PHE A 128 -6.96 -7.34 -21.88
CA PHE A 128 -5.67 -7.83 -21.46
C PHE A 128 -5.81 -9.15 -20.70
N GLU A 129 -4.74 -9.90 -20.59
CA GLU A 129 -4.68 -11.15 -19.85
C GLU A 129 -3.69 -11.04 -18.69
N PHE A 130 -4.13 -11.44 -17.51
CA PHE A 130 -3.30 -11.49 -16.32
C PHE A 130 -3.67 -12.73 -15.48
N ASN A 131 -2.67 -13.51 -15.07
CA ASN A 131 -2.87 -14.76 -14.32
C ASN A 131 -3.90 -15.70 -14.96
N GLN A 132 -3.81 -15.90 -16.28
CA GLN A 132 -4.69 -16.79 -17.08
C GLN A 132 -6.16 -16.32 -17.13
N LYS A 133 -6.46 -15.09 -16.70
CA LYS A 133 -7.78 -14.48 -16.81
C LYS A 133 -7.75 -13.34 -17.81
N LYS A 134 -8.78 -13.27 -18.65
CA LYS A 134 -8.99 -12.17 -19.58
C LYS A 134 -9.86 -11.11 -18.95
N TYR A 135 -9.43 -9.88 -19.01
CA TYR A 135 -10.11 -8.69 -18.50
C TYR A 135 -10.47 -7.79 -19.66
N ARG A 136 -11.70 -7.30 -19.67
CA ARG A 136 -12.15 -6.28 -20.61
C ARG A 136 -12.35 -4.96 -19.85
N ILE A 137 -11.71 -3.90 -20.30
CA ILE A 137 -11.87 -2.57 -19.74
C ILE A 137 -13.23 -2.02 -20.15
N THR A 138 -14.05 -1.67 -19.16
CA THR A 138 -15.39 -1.11 -19.35
C THR A 138 -15.38 0.41 -19.21
N GLU A 139 -14.46 0.97 -18.44
CA GLU A 139 -14.39 2.41 -18.20
C GLU A 139 -12.98 2.79 -17.75
N VAL A 140 -12.51 3.95 -18.18
CA VAL A 140 -11.30 4.62 -17.68
C VAL A 140 -11.70 6.03 -17.22
N ILE A 141 -11.40 6.32 -15.94
CA ILE A 141 -11.75 7.63 -15.33
C ILE A 141 -10.47 8.31 -14.84
#